data_38645281c3e7557d109ec3759530b9d8
#
_entry.id   38645281c3e7557d109ec3759530b9d8
#
_cell.length_a   1.000
_cell.length_b   1.000
_cell.length_c   1.000
_cell.angle_alpha   90.00
_cell.angle_beta   90.00
_cell.angle_gamma   90.00
#
_symmetry.space_group_name_H-M   'P 1'
#
loop_
_entity.id
_entity.type
_entity.pdbx_description
1 polymer ?
#
loop_
_entity_poly.entity_id
_entity_poly.type
_entity_poly.pdbx_seq_one_letter_code
_entity_poly.pdbx_strand_id
1 'polypeptide(L)'
;MYVSVMAESNADAQLSAVAHKVGTEAAEVGQDITTYLLAAIPELQADELVVDLLGASVDSNVSTLLHVLEHGIGLDSVDAPAEAAEYGRRLSQRGIPLIALVRAYRLGHGRLLRWCLEELRRQACDAQMISTVMDRMMEISFAYIDRVTEQVITAYQEERDRWLITQTAFRARRVTALLADERISADSVEPDLGYRLRRHHLGLLAWVPEPTHGGAGLLRLDRLVTTVSRDLDCPGTPLFVPCDEALCWAWLPLGDGTGRGAALRASVAAADPAIRVAAGDSGHGVAGFRRTHRQAQQAQDVALAARPGAQVTLFAEVGPVALLCADIAATRSWVWTVLGELAADNDHNANLRQTLRVFLACGASYTAAADRLTLHRNTVQYRIRKAEEALGQSAQQDRANIELALKACLHLGATVLRPSGGHS
;
A
#
# COMPACT_ATOMS: atom_id res chain seq x y z
N MET A 1 21.79 -40.99 39.40
CA MET A 1 22.28 -40.87 38.01
C MET A 1 22.06 -42.14 37.19
N TYR A 2 22.43 -43.33 37.57
CA TYR A 2 22.21 -44.59 36.80
C TYR A 2 20.71 -44.98 36.63
N VAL A 3 19.89 -44.82 37.65
CA VAL A 3 18.46 -45.15 37.64
C VAL A 3 17.70 -44.17 36.74
N SER A 4 18.10 -42.89 36.68
CA SER A 4 17.47 -41.88 35.80
C SER A 4 17.75 -42.14 34.31
N VAL A 5 18.98 -42.50 33.96
CA VAL A 5 19.40 -42.82 32.58
C VAL A 5 18.72 -44.12 32.07
N MET A 6 18.52 -45.12 32.93
CA MET A 6 17.80 -46.32 32.55
C MET A 6 16.29 -46.10 32.38
N ALA A 7 15.68 -45.20 33.17
CA ALA A 7 14.27 -44.84 33.04
C ALA A 7 14.01 -44.04 31.75
N GLU A 8 14.91 -43.11 31.39
CA GLU A 8 14.83 -42.35 30.13
C GLU A 8 15.00 -43.26 28.91
N SER A 9 15.96 -44.17 28.89
CA SER A 9 16.18 -45.15 27.83
C SER A 9 14.96 -46.05 27.62
N ASN A 10 14.26 -46.43 28.71
CA ASN A 10 13.03 -47.25 28.61
C ASN A 10 11.84 -46.43 28.08
N ALA A 11 11.74 -45.16 28.43
CA ALA A 11 10.70 -44.26 27.91
C ALA A 11 10.87 -44.01 26.42
N ASP A 12 12.11 -43.78 25.94
CA ASP A 12 12.40 -43.62 24.51
C ASP A 12 12.07 -44.90 23.71
N ALA A 13 12.39 -46.08 24.24
CA ALA A 13 12.02 -47.33 23.60
C ALA A 13 10.49 -47.51 23.54
N GLN A 14 9.78 -47.10 24.60
CA GLN A 14 8.32 -47.18 24.66
C GLN A 14 7.69 -46.15 23.70
N LEU A 15 8.24 -44.95 23.60
CA LEU A 15 7.83 -43.93 22.64
C LEU A 15 7.96 -44.43 21.20
N SER A 16 9.11 -45.04 20.86
CA SER A 16 9.37 -45.64 19.56
C SER A 16 8.34 -46.76 19.24
N ALA A 17 8.03 -47.62 20.20
CA ALA A 17 7.06 -48.68 20.02
C ALA A 17 5.63 -48.16 19.78
N VAL A 18 5.20 -47.11 20.49
CA VAL A 18 3.92 -46.45 20.28
C VAL A 18 3.89 -45.77 18.89
N ALA A 19 4.94 -45.04 18.54
CA ALA A 19 5.03 -44.38 17.24
C ALA A 19 4.98 -45.38 16.07
N HIS A 20 5.72 -46.50 16.20
CA HIS A 20 5.68 -47.61 15.23
C HIS A 20 4.26 -48.18 15.08
N LYS A 21 3.62 -48.47 16.19
CA LYS A 21 2.26 -49.10 16.16
C LYS A 21 1.23 -48.14 15.56
N VAL A 22 1.19 -46.89 15.96
CA VAL A 22 0.31 -45.87 15.36
C VAL A 22 0.66 -45.67 13.88
N GLY A 23 1.94 -45.74 13.50
CA GLY A 23 2.42 -45.69 12.13
C GLY A 23 1.88 -46.81 11.24
N THR A 24 1.65 -48.02 11.76
CA THR A 24 1.01 -49.10 11.01
C THR A 24 -0.47 -48.82 10.66
N GLU A 25 -1.09 -47.88 11.37
CA GLU A 25 -2.48 -47.43 11.20
C GLU A 25 -2.55 -46.01 10.63
N ALA A 26 -1.45 -45.48 10.06
CA ALA A 26 -1.30 -44.06 9.67
C ALA A 26 -2.42 -43.60 8.71
N ALA A 27 -2.87 -44.44 7.78
CA ALA A 27 -3.95 -44.09 6.86
C ALA A 27 -5.31 -43.88 7.60
N GLU A 28 -5.61 -44.70 8.61
CA GLU A 28 -6.82 -44.55 9.43
C GLU A 28 -6.73 -43.30 10.31
N VAL A 29 -5.54 -43.05 10.90
CA VAL A 29 -5.26 -41.86 11.69
C VAL A 29 -5.41 -40.59 10.83
N GLY A 30 -4.85 -40.56 9.63
CA GLY A 30 -4.95 -39.43 8.70
C GLY A 30 -6.40 -39.15 8.28
N GLN A 31 -7.17 -40.21 7.97
CA GLN A 31 -8.58 -40.08 7.62
C GLN A 31 -9.44 -39.57 8.80
N ASP A 32 -9.20 -40.06 10.00
CA ASP A 32 -9.88 -39.59 11.23
C ASP A 32 -9.59 -38.12 11.50
N ILE A 33 -8.30 -37.70 11.40
CA ILE A 33 -7.88 -36.31 11.59
C ILE A 33 -8.53 -35.43 10.51
N THR A 34 -8.45 -35.80 9.25
CA THR A 34 -9.02 -35.01 8.13
C THR A 34 -10.53 -34.83 8.31
N THR A 35 -11.26 -35.88 8.63
CA THR A 35 -12.70 -35.83 8.89
C THR A 35 -13.02 -34.88 10.06
N TYR A 36 -12.26 -34.99 11.14
CA TYR A 36 -12.40 -34.11 12.31
C TYR A 36 -12.13 -32.63 11.97
N LEU A 37 -11.08 -32.33 11.19
CA LEU A 37 -10.75 -30.98 10.79
C LEU A 37 -11.82 -30.35 9.90
N LEU A 38 -12.34 -31.10 8.93
CA LEU A 38 -13.43 -30.63 8.06
C LEU A 38 -14.68 -30.31 8.86
N ALA A 39 -15.04 -31.14 9.85
CA ALA A 39 -16.18 -30.86 10.71
C ALA A 39 -15.98 -29.63 11.63
N ALA A 40 -14.74 -29.40 12.09
CA ALA A 40 -14.43 -28.34 13.05
C ALA A 40 -14.15 -26.97 12.39
N ILE A 41 -13.79 -26.96 11.09
CA ILE A 41 -13.37 -25.75 10.35
C ILE A 41 -14.11 -25.72 9.01
N PRO A 42 -15.32 -25.13 8.95
CA PRO A 42 -16.14 -25.13 7.73
C PRO A 42 -15.46 -24.46 6.53
N GLU A 43 -14.57 -23.51 6.77
CA GLU A 43 -13.82 -22.79 5.74
C GLU A 43 -12.97 -23.72 4.86
N LEU A 44 -12.58 -24.90 5.36
CA LEU A 44 -11.78 -25.89 4.63
C LEU A 44 -12.61 -26.76 3.69
N GLN A 45 -13.94 -26.68 3.74
CA GLN A 45 -14.85 -27.42 2.86
C GLN A 45 -15.18 -26.68 1.55
N ALA A 46 -14.58 -25.51 1.33
CA ALA A 46 -15.00 -24.61 0.25
C ALA A 46 -14.72 -25.15 -1.17
N ASP A 47 -13.80 -26.11 -1.33
CA ASP A 47 -13.34 -26.61 -2.63
C ASP A 47 -12.84 -28.06 -2.49
N GLU A 48 -13.21 -28.93 -3.40
CA GLU A 48 -12.81 -30.34 -3.43
C GLU A 48 -11.28 -30.51 -3.46
N LEU A 49 -10.59 -29.69 -4.25
CA LEU A 49 -9.11 -29.68 -4.30
C LEU A 49 -8.48 -29.27 -2.96
N VAL A 50 -9.09 -28.35 -2.22
CA VAL A 50 -8.61 -27.98 -0.87
C VAL A 50 -8.76 -29.16 0.11
N VAL A 51 -9.84 -29.92 0.00
CA VAL A 51 -10.08 -31.11 0.82
C VAL A 51 -9.05 -32.20 0.53
N ASP A 52 -8.77 -32.46 -0.75
CA ASP A 52 -7.76 -33.45 -1.16
C ASP A 52 -6.36 -33.08 -0.66
N LEU A 53 -5.99 -31.82 -0.81
CA LEU A 53 -4.69 -31.30 -0.33
C LEU A 53 -4.59 -31.28 1.20
N LEU A 54 -5.70 -31.05 1.91
CA LEU A 54 -5.75 -31.20 3.36
C LEU A 54 -5.42 -32.64 3.76
N GLY A 55 -6.07 -33.63 3.13
CA GLY A 55 -5.80 -35.05 3.37
C GLY A 55 -4.32 -35.38 3.15
N ALA A 56 -3.78 -35.03 1.99
CA ALA A 56 -2.36 -35.24 1.68
C ALA A 56 -1.40 -34.56 2.67
N SER A 57 -1.73 -33.33 3.09
CA SER A 57 -0.95 -32.61 4.11
C SER A 57 -1.01 -33.26 5.47
N VAL A 58 -2.18 -33.75 5.89
CA VAL A 58 -2.37 -34.49 7.16
C VAL A 58 -1.57 -35.78 7.13
N ASP A 59 -1.70 -36.58 6.08
CA ASP A 59 -1.03 -37.89 5.95
C ASP A 59 0.51 -37.72 5.98
N SER A 60 1.03 -36.74 5.27
CA SER A 60 2.47 -36.52 5.23
C SER A 60 3.02 -35.96 6.57
N ASN A 61 2.27 -35.09 7.27
CA ASN A 61 2.66 -34.61 8.60
C ASN A 61 2.60 -35.73 9.66
N VAL A 62 1.54 -36.55 9.66
CA VAL A 62 1.39 -37.69 10.55
C VAL A 62 2.55 -38.70 10.36
N SER A 63 2.81 -39.05 9.10
CA SER A 63 3.89 -40.01 8.78
C SER A 63 5.25 -39.46 9.18
N THR A 64 5.53 -38.17 8.90
CA THR A 64 6.81 -37.53 9.26
C THR A 64 7.00 -37.47 10.78
N LEU A 65 5.99 -37.02 11.53
CA LEU A 65 6.09 -36.93 12.98
C LEU A 65 6.26 -38.29 13.63
N LEU A 66 5.48 -39.30 13.22
CA LEU A 66 5.61 -40.67 13.71
C LEU A 66 7.01 -41.25 13.41
N HIS A 67 7.56 -40.99 12.22
CA HIS A 67 8.91 -41.41 11.88
C HIS A 67 9.98 -40.71 12.75
N VAL A 68 9.82 -39.42 13.04
CA VAL A 68 10.69 -38.69 13.98
C VAL A 68 10.65 -39.29 15.39
N LEU A 69 9.45 -39.60 15.89
CA LEU A 69 9.25 -40.22 17.22
C LEU A 69 9.78 -41.63 17.29
N GLU A 70 9.62 -42.43 16.23
CA GLU A 70 10.06 -43.83 16.16
C GLU A 70 11.61 -43.93 16.16
N HIS A 71 12.28 -43.04 15.40
CA HIS A 71 13.72 -43.15 15.18
C HIS A 71 14.55 -42.14 15.97
N GLY A 72 13.94 -41.28 16.79
CA GLY A 72 14.64 -40.27 17.58
C GLY A 72 15.38 -39.24 16.72
N ILE A 73 14.81 -38.86 15.56
CA ILE A 73 15.45 -37.95 14.62
C ILE A 73 15.45 -36.52 15.18
N GLY A 74 16.59 -35.85 15.14
CA GLY A 74 16.70 -34.44 15.54
C GLY A 74 15.91 -33.51 14.62
N LEU A 75 15.10 -32.65 15.20
CA LEU A 75 14.20 -31.75 14.45
C LEU A 75 14.93 -30.71 13.56
N ASP A 76 16.20 -30.42 13.85
CA ASP A 76 17.00 -29.48 13.05
C ASP A 76 17.14 -29.88 11.58
N SER A 77 17.02 -31.19 11.30
CA SER A 77 17.09 -31.76 9.95
C SER A 77 15.72 -32.06 9.31
N VAL A 78 14.63 -31.67 9.96
CA VAL A 78 13.28 -31.98 9.49
C VAL A 78 12.62 -30.69 8.96
N ASP A 79 12.31 -30.65 7.68
CA ASP A 79 11.55 -29.59 7.05
C ASP A 79 10.06 -29.95 6.95
N ALA A 80 9.20 -28.94 6.72
CA ALA A 80 7.80 -29.16 6.45
C ALA A 80 7.64 -30.02 5.19
N PRO A 81 6.73 -31.01 5.20
CA PRO A 81 6.41 -31.79 4.01
C PRO A 81 5.98 -30.89 2.84
N ALA A 82 6.34 -31.30 1.62
CA ALA A 82 6.02 -30.54 0.41
C ALA A 82 4.50 -30.33 0.24
N GLU A 83 3.71 -31.35 0.59
CA GLU A 83 2.25 -31.34 0.59
C GLU A 83 1.69 -30.31 1.56
N ALA A 84 2.31 -30.14 2.72
CA ALA A 84 1.93 -29.14 3.72
C ALA A 84 2.16 -27.71 3.19
N ALA A 85 3.32 -27.46 2.58
CA ALA A 85 3.64 -26.18 1.96
C ALA A 85 2.70 -25.87 0.77
N GLU A 86 2.40 -26.86 -0.08
CA GLU A 86 1.45 -26.71 -1.19
C GLU A 86 0.03 -26.42 -0.71
N TYR A 87 -0.39 -27.11 0.35
CA TYR A 87 -1.67 -26.83 1.01
C TYR A 87 -1.74 -25.37 1.48
N GLY A 88 -0.71 -24.86 2.15
CA GLY A 88 -0.62 -23.47 2.57
C GLY A 88 -0.73 -22.47 1.39
N ARG A 89 -0.02 -22.73 0.29
CA ARG A 89 -0.13 -21.92 -0.94
C ARG A 89 -1.54 -21.94 -1.52
N ARG A 90 -2.18 -23.10 -1.57
CA ARG A 90 -3.54 -23.24 -2.12
C ARG A 90 -4.58 -22.52 -1.27
N LEU A 91 -4.50 -22.58 0.06
CA LEU A 91 -5.38 -21.81 0.95
C LEU A 91 -5.27 -20.31 0.66
N SER A 92 -4.05 -19.80 0.47
CA SER A 92 -3.80 -18.41 0.11
C SER A 92 -4.48 -18.03 -1.21
N GLN A 93 -4.31 -18.82 -2.26
CA GLN A 93 -4.93 -18.60 -3.59
C GLN A 93 -6.47 -18.60 -3.54
N ARG A 94 -7.07 -19.35 -2.62
CA ARG A 94 -8.53 -19.43 -2.43
C ARG A 94 -9.07 -18.38 -1.45
N GLY A 95 -8.21 -17.56 -0.87
CA GLY A 95 -8.60 -16.51 0.08
C GLY A 95 -9.09 -17.08 1.43
N ILE A 96 -8.76 -18.34 1.74
CA ILE A 96 -9.08 -18.94 3.04
C ILE A 96 -8.19 -18.32 4.10
N PRO A 97 -8.76 -17.80 5.23
CA PRO A 97 -7.98 -17.05 6.21
C PRO A 97 -6.86 -17.88 6.85
N LEU A 98 -5.70 -17.26 7.10
CA LEU A 98 -4.55 -17.89 7.77
C LEU A 98 -4.92 -18.52 9.11
N ILE A 99 -5.89 -17.95 9.82
CA ILE A 99 -6.35 -18.50 11.10
C ILE A 99 -6.95 -19.91 10.95
N ALA A 100 -7.57 -20.23 9.81
CA ALA A 100 -8.10 -21.57 9.55
C ALA A 100 -6.95 -22.60 9.46
N LEU A 101 -5.85 -22.23 8.81
CA LEU A 101 -4.62 -23.03 8.74
C LEU A 101 -4.03 -23.31 10.13
N VAL A 102 -3.84 -22.25 10.94
CA VAL A 102 -3.29 -22.39 12.31
C VAL A 102 -4.20 -23.26 13.19
N ARG A 103 -5.53 -23.11 13.05
CA ARG A 103 -6.50 -23.97 13.78
C ARG A 103 -6.39 -25.42 13.35
N ALA A 104 -6.21 -25.69 12.04
CA ALA A 104 -6.06 -27.05 11.53
C ALA A 104 -4.84 -27.75 12.16
N TYR A 105 -3.67 -27.10 12.19
CA TYR A 105 -2.48 -27.66 12.84
C TYR A 105 -2.70 -27.94 14.32
N ARG A 106 -3.27 -27.01 15.08
CA ARG A 106 -3.53 -27.19 16.51
C ARG A 106 -4.52 -28.33 16.80
N LEU A 107 -5.60 -28.39 16.03
CA LEU A 107 -6.64 -29.42 16.22
C LEU A 107 -6.15 -30.79 15.77
N GLY A 108 -5.46 -30.86 14.62
CA GLY A 108 -4.88 -32.10 14.09
C GLY A 108 -3.84 -32.70 15.04
N HIS A 109 -2.92 -31.84 15.56
CA HIS A 109 -1.93 -32.25 16.56
C HIS A 109 -2.60 -32.83 17.81
N GLY A 110 -3.60 -32.14 18.37
CA GLY A 110 -4.31 -32.66 19.55
C GLY A 110 -5.04 -33.98 19.27
N ARG A 111 -5.50 -34.20 18.02
CA ARG A 111 -6.16 -35.48 17.64
C ARG A 111 -5.14 -36.61 17.53
N LEU A 112 -3.96 -36.34 16.94
CA LEU A 112 -2.87 -37.33 16.87
C LEU A 112 -2.36 -37.74 18.28
N LEU A 113 -2.18 -36.75 19.18
CA LEU A 113 -1.79 -37.08 20.57
C LEU A 113 -2.78 -37.98 21.28
N ARG A 114 -4.08 -37.90 20.99
CA ARG A 114 -5.09 -38.80 21.52
C ARG A 114 -4.89 -40.23 21.00
N TRP A 115 -4.62 -40.42 19.73
CA TRP A 115 -4.30 -41.70 19.14
C TRP A 115 -3.10 -42.35 19.83
N CYS A 116 -2.03 -41.61 20.02
CA CYS A 116 -0.85 -42.09 20.71
C CYS A 116 -1.10 -42.44 22.20
N LEU A 117 -1.88 -41.61 22.91
CA LEU A 117 -2.27 -41.88 24.28
C LEU A 117 -3.15 -43.11 24.42
N GLU A 118 -4.09 -43.34 23.51
CA GLU A 118 -4.93 -44.51 23.50
C GLU A 118 -4.11 -45.78 23.26
N GLU A 119 -3.15 -45.76 22.35
CA GLU A 119 -2.24 -46.86 22.11
C GLU A 119 -1.36 -47.14 23.34
N LEU A 120 -0.81 -46.08 23.96
CA LEU A 120 0.00 -46.22 25.18
C LEU A 120 -0.77 -46.87 26.33
N ARG A 121 -2.08 -46.59 26.44
CA ARG A 121 -2.98 -47.25 27.42
C ARG A 121 -3.24 -48.72 27.09
N ARG A 122 -3.30 -49.10 25.81
CA ARG A 122 -3.47 -50.49 25.38
C ARG A 122 -2.26 -51.38 25.73
N GLN A 123 -1.07 -50.75 25.76
CA GLN A 123 0.19 -51.45 26.07
C GLN A 123 0.38 -51.72 27.57
N ALA A 124 -0.64 -51.47 28.40
CA ALA A 124 -0.68 -51.77 29.83
C ALA A 124 0.53 -51.21 30.65
N CYS A 125 1.05 -50.04 30.26
CA CYS A 125 2.07 -49.32 30.99
C CYS A 125 1.59 -48.83 32.36
N ASP A 126 2.45 -48.72 33.33
CA ASP A 126 2.10 -48.08 34.59
C ASP A 126 1.93 -46.55 34.41
N ALA A 127 1.30 -45.88 35.37
CA ALA A 127 0.96 -44.46 35.28
C ALA A 127 2.23 -43.57 35.19
N GLN A 128 3.33 -43.96 35.78
CA GLN A 128 4.59 -43.20 35.72
C GLN A 128 5.21 -43.27 34.32
N MET A 129 5.22 -44.44 33.71
CA MET A 129 5.69 -44.64 32.32
C MET A 129 4.82 -43.85 31.32
N ILE A 130 3.50 -43.91 31.47
CA ILE A 130 2.58 -43.14 30.64
C ILE A 130 2.89 -41.63 30.71
N SER A 131 3.10 -41.10 31.93
CA SER A 131 3.44 -39.67 32.11
C SER A 131 4.78 -39.32 31.43
N THR A 132 5.82 -40.11 31.64
CA THR A 132 7.15 -39.84 31.09
C THR A 132 7.17 -39.88 29.55
N VAL A 133 6.51 -40.88 28.97
CA VAL A 133 6.41 -41.01 27.51
C VAL A 133 5.58 -39.87 26.91
N MET A 134 4.47 -39.48 27.54
CA MET A 134 3.63 -38.38 27.09
C MET A 134 4.36 -37.03 27.18
N ASP A 135 5.13 -36.78 28.26
CA ASP A 135 5.93 -35.56 28.39
C ASP A 135 6.95 -35.47 27.25
N ARG A 136 7.66 -36.58 26.97
CA ARG A 136 8.64 -36.65 25.88
C ARG A 136 7.99 -36.49 24.51
N MET A 137 6.86 -37.13 24.29
CA MET A 137 6.06 -37.04 23.06
C MET A 137 5.59 -35.59 22.84
N MET A 138 5.08 -34.93 23.87
CA MET A 138 4.62 -33.55 23.79
C MET A 138 5.81 -32.62 23.45
N GLU A 139 6.95 -32.74 24.11
CA GLU A 139 8.14 -31.95 23.83
C GLU A 139 8.52 -32.00 22.34
N ILE A 140 8.66 -33.21 21.79
CA ILE A 140 9.07 -33.42 20.40
C ILE A 140 7.98 -32.95 19.43
N SER A 141 6.73 -33.33 19.68
CA SER A 141 5.64 -33.06 18.77
C SER A 141 5.25 -31.57 18.72
N PHE A 142 5.30 -30.85 19.85
CA PHE A 142 5.09 -29.41 19.85
C PHE A 142 6.20 -28.67 19.11
N ALA A 143 7.47 -29.07 19.31
CA ALA A 143 8.58 -28.47 18.58
C ALA A 143 8.50 -28.74 17.06
N TYR A 144 8.07 -29.95 16.66
CA TYR A 144 7.81 -30.28 15.25
C TYR A 144 6.69 -29.42 14.65
N ILE A 145 5.53 -29.36 15.32
CA ILE A 145 4.37 -28.61 14.83
C ILE A 145 4.64 -27.11 14.74
N ASP A 146 5.38 -26.54 15.71
CA ASP A 146 5.77 -25.15 15.69
C ASP A 146 6.62 -24.83 14.45
N ARG A 147 7.67 -25.63 14.21
CA ARG A 147 8.55 -25.50 13.04
C ARG A 147 7.81 -25.64 11.70
N VAL A 148 6.98 -26.68 11.58
CA VAL A 148 6.20 -26.91 10.35
C VAL A 148 5.19 -25.79 10.12
N THR A 149 4.50 -25.35 11.17
CA THR A 149 3.52 -24.27 11.08
C THR A 149 4.17 -22.98 10.63
N GLU A 150 5.36 -22.62 11.15
CA GLU A 150 6.12 -21.46 10.72
C GLU A 150 6.47 -21.50 9.22
N GLN A 151 6.97 -22.63 8.74
CA GLN A 151 7.32 -22.81 7.33
C GLN A 151 6.09 -22.73 6.41
N VAL A 152 4.97 -23.34 6.81
CA VAL A 152 3.72 -23.30 6.03
C VAL A 152 3.06 -21.93 6.05
N ILE A 153 3.13 -21.20 7.17
CA ILE A 153 2.70 -19.79 7.25
C ILE A 153 3.55 -18.94 6.29
N THR A 154 4.85 -19.15 6.26
CA THR A 154 5.75 -18.46 5.33
C THR A 154 5.35 -18.72 3.87
N ALA A 155 5.13 -19.98 3.51
CA ALA A 155 4.67 -20.36 2.16
C ALA A 155 3.30 -19.74 1.79
N TYR A 156 2.38 -19.68 2.76
CA TYR A 156 1.08 -19.00 2.60
C TYR A 156 1.25 -17.49 2.33
N GLN A 157 2.10 -16.83 3.12
CA GLN A 157 2.33 -15.38 3.01
C GLN A 157 3.04 -15.03 1.69
N GLU A 158 4.08 -15.77 1.33
CA GLU A 158 4.79 -15.58 0.06
C GLU A 158 3.87 -15.74 -1.16
N GLU A 159 2.97 -16.72 -1.13
CA GLU A 159 2.00 -16.92 -2.20
C GLU A 159 0.96 -15.81 -2.25
N ARG A 160 0.51 -15.33 -1.10
CA ARG A 160 -0.39 -14.18 -1.00
C ARG A 160 0.23 -12.93 -1.57
N ASP A 161 1.48 -12.68 -1.23
CA ASP A 161 2.22 -11.51 -1.74
C ASP A 161 2.46 -11.63 -3.24
N ARG A 162 2.83 -12.80 -3.72
CA ARG A 162 2.99 -13.08 -5.17
C ARG A 162 1.69 -12.89 -5.94
N TRP A 163 0.57 -13.35 -5.38
CA TRP A 163 -0.74 -13.18 -5.99
C TRP A 163 -1.16 -11.71 -6.03
N LEU A 164 -0.94 -10.94 -4.94
CA LEU A 164 -1.19 -9.50 -4.87
C LEU A 164 -0.33 -8.75 -5.89
N ILE A 165 0.95 -9.08 -6.01
CA ILE A 165 1.85 -8.50 -7.02
C ILE A 165 1.34 -8.79 -8.43
N THR A 166 0.92 -10.02 -8.71
CA THR A 166 0.43 -10.44 -10.04
C THR A 166 -0.88 -9.74 -10.39
N GLN A 167 -1.85 -9.67 -9.46
CA GLN A 167 -3.11 -8.93 -9.66
C GLN A 167 -2.85 -7.44 -9.87
N THR A 168 -1.95 -6.88 -9.08
CA THR A 168 -1.59 -5.47 -9.16
C THR A 168 -0.90 -5.16 -10.48
N ALA A 169 0.04 -6.01 -10.93
CA ALA A 169 0.69 -5.87 -12.23
C ALA A 169 -0.30 -6.02 -13.39
N PHE A 170 -1.27 -6.92 -13.29
CA PHE A 170 -2.33 -7.08 -14.29
C PHE A 170 -3.22 -5.82 -14.36
N ARG A 171 -3.67 -5.30 -13.21
CA ARG A 171 -4.42 -4.03 -13.14
C ARG A 171 -3.63 -2.87 -13.70
N ALA A 172 -2.35 -2.74 -13.35
CA ALA A 172 -1.46 -1.70 -13.85
C ALA A 172 -1.34 -1.76 -15.39
N ARG A 173 -1.14 -2.94 -15.96
CA ARG A 173 -1.12 -3.13 -17.43
C ARG A 173 -2.44 -2.74 -18.09
N ARG A 174 -3.60 -3.11 -17.49
CA ARG A 174 -4.92 -2.73 -18.01
C ARG A 174 -5.14 -1.22 -17.95
N VAL A 175 -4.76 -0.58 -16.85
CA VAL A 175 -4.83 0.88 -16.72
C VAL A 175 -3.92 1.55 -17.73
N THR A 176 -2.67 1.12 -17.86
CA THR A 176 -1.73 1.68 -18.84
C THR A 176 -2.24 1.55 -20.27
N ALA A 177 -2.81 0.39 -20.64
CA ALA A 177 -3.44 0.21 -21.94
C ALA A 177 -4.63 1.16 -22.13
N LEU A 178 -5.50 1.29 -21.11
CA LEU A 178 -6.65 2.21 -21.13
C LEU A 178 -6.22 3.67 -21.29
N LEU A 179 -5.10 4.07 -20.67
CA LEU A 179 -4.56 5.44 -20.80
C LEU A 179 -3.94 5.70 -22.19
N ALA A 180 -3.35 4.70 -22.81
CA ALA A 180 -2.63 4.82 -24.09
C ALA A 180 -3.55 4.72 -25.34
N ASP A 181 -4.60 3.90 -25.30
CA ASP A 181 -5.48 3.66 -26.47
C ASP A 181 -6.90 4.18 -26.23
N GLU A 182 -7.30 5.20 -27.01
CA GLU A 182 -8.62 5.81 -26.91
C GLU A 182 -9.76 4.89 -27.39
N ARG A 183 -9.45 3.83 -28.14
CA ARG A 183 -10.44 2.88 -28.67
C ARG A 183 -10.89 1.84 -27.67
N ILE A 184 -10.19 1.69 -26.55
CA ILE A 184 -10.57 0.73 -25.50
C ILE A 184 -11.87 1.20 -24.81
N SER A 185 -12.89 0.33 -24.83
CA SER A 185 -14.19 0.61 -24.21
C SER A 185 -14.21 0.31 -22.71
N ALA A 186 -15.09 1.00 -21.97
CA ALA A 186 -15.28 0.74 -20.55
C ALA A 186 -15.67 -0.71 -20.26
N ASP A 187 -16.59 -1.25 -21.03
CA ASP A 187 -17.18 -2.58 -20.82
C ASP A 187 -16.12 -3.72 -20.89
N SER A 188 -15.06 -3.50 -21.68
CA SER A 188 -13.99 -4.51 -21.84
C SER A 188 -12.99 -4.53 -20.68
N VAL A 189 -12.93 -3.49 -19.84
CA VAL A 189 -11.90 -3.35 -18.79
C VAL A 189 -12.49 -3.23 -17.38
N GLU A 190 -13.73 -2.80 -17.21
CA GLU A 190 -14.36 -2.66 -15.89
C GLU A 190 -14.31 -3.94 -15.03
N PRO A 191 -14.58 -5.16 -15.59
CA PRO A 191 -14.50 -6.39 -14.82
C PRO A 191 -13.09 -6.65 -14.27
N ASP A 192 -12.06 -6.39 -15.08
CA ASP A 192 -10.66 -6.63 -14.74
C ASP A 192 -10.14 -5.62 -13.71
N LEU A 193 -10.63 -4.39 -13.75
CA LEU A 193 -10.22 -3.32 -12.84
C LEU A 193 -10.95 -3.40 -11.50
N GLY A 194 -12.15 -3.98 -11.45
CA GLY A 194 -13.06 -3.89 -10.31
C GLY A 194 -13.47 -2.44 -10.01
N TYR A 195 -13.46 -1.58 -11.03
CA TYR A 195 -13.71 -0.15 -10.92
C TYR A 195 -14.63 0.33 -12.05
N ARG A 196 -15.70 1.04 -11.70
CA ARG A 196 -16.67 1.53 -12.69
C ARG A 196 -16.17 2.79 -13.37
N LEU A 197 -16.04 2.76 -14.69
CA LEU A 197 -15.55 3.87 -15.51
C LEU A 197 -16.65 4.86 -15.93
N ARG A 198 -17.93 4.46 -15.87
CA ARG A 198 -19.09 5.30 -16.24
C ARG A 198 -19.55 6.19 -15.07
N ARG A 199 -18.61 6.94 -14.47
CA ARG A 199 -18.88 7.87 -13.36
C ARG A 199 -17.92 9.04 -13.38
N HIS A 200 -18.03 9.95 -12.41
CA HIS A 200 -17.04 10.98 -12.19
C HIS A 200 -15.81 10.39 -11.47
N HIS A 201 -14.63 10.83 -11.86
CA HIS A 201 -13.34 10.42 -11.32
C HIS A 201 -12.51 11.62 -10.91
N LEU A 202 -11.76 11.48 -9.83
CA LEU A 202 -10.66 12.36 -9.48
C LEU A 202 -9.37 11.54 -9.56
N GLY A 203 -8.53 11.83 -10.55
CA GLY A 203 -7.21 11.20 -10.69
C GLY A 203 -6.20 11.84 -9.78
N LEU A 204 -5.44 11.01 -9.07
CA LEU A 204 -4.39 11.39 -8.14
C LEU A 204 -3.09 10.68 -8.51
N LEU A 205 -1.96 11.38 -8.35
CA LEU A 205 -0.65 10.80 -8.20
C LEU A 205 -0.17 11.09 -6.77
N ALA A 206 0.20 10.05 -6.03
CA ALA A 206 0.74 10.21 -4.69
C ALA A 206 2.12 9.58 -4.61
N TRP A 207 3.06 10.26 -3.95
CA TRP A 207 4.43 9.77 -3.82
C TRP A 207 5.09 10.17 -2.50
N VAL A 208 6.09 9.38 -2.11
CA VAL A 208 6.96 9.65 -0.97
C VAL A 208 8.27 10.22 -1.53
N PRO A 209 8.67 11.46 -1.18
CA PRO A 209 9.89 12.07 -1.72
C PRO A 209 11.18 11.33 -1.37
N GLU A 210 11.23 10.71 -0.19
CA GLU A 210 12.35 9.90 0.27
C GLU A 210 11.92 8.44 0.38
N PRO A 211 12.35 7.56 -0.54
CA PRO A 211 11.97 6.15 -0.52
C PRO A 211 12.41 5.47 0.77
N THR A 212 11.48 4.82 1.46
CA THR A 212 11.76 3.94 2.60
C THR A 212 11.92 2.51 2.09
N HIS A 213 13.04 1.86 2.45
CA HIS A 213 13.28 0.46 2.05
C HIS A 213 12.22 -0.49 2.65
N GLY A 214 11.86 -1.54 1.92
CA GLY A 214 11.06 -2.64 2.44
C GLY A 214 9.53 -2.55 2.25
N GLY A 215 9.04 -1.92 1.17
CA GLY A 215 7.60 -1.93 0.82
C GLY A 215 6.69 -1.07 1.71
N ALA A 216 7.23 -0.46 2.78
CA ALA A 216 6.47 0.39 3.69
C ALA A 216 5.86 1.62 2.98
N GLY A 217 6.49 2.10 1.91
CA GLY A 217 6.02 3.22 1.10
C GLY A 217 4.65 2.96 0.47
N LEU A 218 4.49 1.82 -0.21
CA LEU A 218 3.22 1.45 -0.86
C LEU A 218 2.07 1.29 0.13
N LEU A 219 2.31 0.70 1.30
CA LEU A 219 1.29 0.58 2.35
C LEU A 219 0.83 1.95 2.88
N ARG A 220 1.75 2.91 2.99
CA ARG A 220 1.42 4.28 3.37
C ARG A 220 0.57 4.97 2.29
N LEU A 221 0.93 4.80 1.02
CA LEU A 221 0.20 5.35 -0.13
C LEU A 221 -1.22 4.75 -0.23
N ASP A 222 -1.37 3.44 -0.05
CA ASP A 222 -2.68 2.77 -0.07
C ASP A 222 -3.58 3.26 1.09
N ARG A 223 -3.03 3.37 2.29
CA ARG A 223 -3.74 3.93 3.45
C ARG A 223 -4.17 5.37 3.21
N LEU A 224 -3.29 6.21 2.62
CA LEU A 224 -3.64 7.57 2.25
C LEU A 224 -4.82 7.60 1.29
N VAL A 225 -4.76 6.85 0.19
CA VAL A 225 -5.83 6.81 -0.84
C VAL A 225 -7.16 6.36 -0.23
N THR A 226 -7.12 5.33 0.62
CA THR A 226 -8.30 4.83 1.32
C THR A 226 -8.88 5.88 2.29
N THR A 227 -8.02 6.56 3.05
CA THR A 227 -8.43 7.62 3.98
C THR A 227 -9.05 8.81 3.24
N VAL A 228 -8.37 9.29 2.20
CA VAL A 228 -8.87 10.39 1.35
C VAL A 228 -10.20 10.02 0.70
N SER A 229 -10.35 8.79 0.20
CA SER A 229 -11.60 8.30 -0.39
C SER A 229 -12.76 8.36 0.59
N ARG A 230 -12.52 7.96 1.84
CA ARG A 230 -13.51 8.01 2.92
C ARG A 230 -13.84 9.46 3.32
N ASP A 231 -12.83 10.30 3.52
CA ASP A 231 -13.01 11.69 3.98
C ASP A 231 -13.69 12.57 2.92
N LEU A 232 -13.59 12.17 1.65
CA LEU A 232 -14.30 12.82 0.54
C LEU A 232 -15.68 12.17 0.23
N ASP A 233 -16.18 11.26 1.08
CA ASP A 233 -17.45 10.53 0.89
C ASP A 233 -17.58 9.93 -0.53
N CYS A 234 -16.53 9.26 -1.00
CA CYS A 234 -16.51 8.67 -2.32
C CYS A 234 -17.44 7.44 -2.40
N PRO A 235 -18.33 7.34 -3.41
CA PRO A 235 -19.26 6.21 -3.53
C PRO A 235 -18.58 4.98 -4.12
N GLY A 236 -17.91 4.18 -3.28
CA GLY A 236 -17.25 2.92 -3.64
C GLY A 236 -15.73 2.94 -3.45
N THR A 237 -15.10 1.83 -3.81
CA THR A 237 -13.66 1.62 -3.62
C THR A 237 -12.84 2.43 -4.62
N PRO A 238 -11.77 3.12 -4.19
CA PRO A 238 -10.83 3.77 -5.09
C PRO A 238 -10.07 2.73 -5.92
N LEU A 239 -9.67 3.10 -7.13
CA LEU A 239 -8.73 2.33 -7.92
C LEU A 239 -7.31 2.76 -7.54
N PHE A 240 -6.56 1.86 -6.93
CA PHE A 240 -5.16 2.05 -6.57
C PHE A 240 -4.26 1.27 -7.51
N VAL A 241 -3.25 1.91 -8.08
CA VAL A 241 -2.29 1.33 -9.03
C VAL A 241 -0.88 1.74 -8.62
N PRO A 242 -0.09 0.86 -7.99
CA PRO A 242 1.30 1.16 -7.69
C PRO A 242 2.13 1.19 -8.98
N CYS A 243 3.02 2.17 -9.07
CA CYS A 243 3.97 2.32 -10.18
C CYS A 243 5.35 1.81 -9.80
N ASP A 244 5.79 2.14 -8.58
CA ASP A 244 7.03 1.69 -7.94
C ASP A 244 6.86 1.70 -6.42
N GLU A 245 7.95 1.52 -5.65
CA GLU A 245 7.92 1.49 -4.18
C GLU A 245 7.53 2.82 -3.52
N ALA A 246 7.58 3.93 -4.27
CA ALA A 246 7.39 5.28 -3.75
C ALA A 246 6.29 6.08 -4.47
N LEU A 247 5.72 5.56 -5.56
CA LEU A 247 4.72 6.25 -6.40
C LEU A 247 3.51 5.35 -6.69
N CYS A 248 2.33 5.93 -6.59
CA CYS A 248 1.10 5.30 -7.08
C CYS A 248 0.24 6.26 -7.91
N TRP A 249 -0.56 5.69 -8.79
CA TRP A 249 -1.71 6.33 -9.40
C TRP A 249 -2.97 5.89 -8.66
N ALA A 250 -3.90 6.81 -8.49
CA ALA A 250 -5.20 6.47 -7.92
C ALA A 250 -6.33 7.22 -8.60
N TRP A 251 -7.52 6.61 -8.65
CA TRP A 251 -8.74 7.27 -9.08
C TRP A 251 -9.80 7.10 -8.00
N LEU A 252 -10.27 8.25 -7.50
CA LEU A 252 -11.37 8.29 -6.55
C LEU A 252 -12.69 8.42 -7.30
N PRO A 253 -13.67 7.54 -7.04
CA PRO A 253 -14.99 7.68 -7.61
C PRO A 253 -15.73 8.86 -6.94
N LEU A 254 -16.22 9.79 -7.73
CA LEU A 254 -17.00 10.93 -7.22
C LEU A 254 -18.49 10.76 -7.54
N GLY A 255 -19.37 11.27 -6.67
CA GLY A 255 -20.81 11.29 -6.89
C GLY A 255 -21.23 12.37 -7.88
N ASP A 256 -20.98 13.61 -7.54
CA ASP A 256 -21.46 14.82 -8.26
C ASP A 256 -20.41 15.61 -9.04
N GLY A 257 -19.15 15.24 -8.95
CA GLY A 257 -18.05 15.83 -9.72
C GLY A 257 -17.61 17.25 -9.34
N THR A 258 -18.12 17.84 -8.29
CA THR A 258 -17.78 19.21 -7.88
C THR A 258 -16.53 19.32 -7.01
N GLY A 259 -15.82 20.46 -7.14
CA GLY A 259 -14.49 20.72 -6.63
C GLY A 259 -14.27 20.42 -5.14
N ARG A 260 -13.44 19.43 -4.87
CA ARG A 260 -13.09 18.95 -3.51
C ARG A 260 -11.66 19.29 -3.13
N GLY A 261 -11.05 20.27 -3.77
CA GLY A 261 -9.63 20.61 -3.57
C GLY A 261 -9.27 20.97 -2.13
N ALA A 262 -10.10 21.76 -1.43
CA ALA A 262 -9.89 22.12 -0.05
C ALA A 262 -10.00 20.90 0.90
N ALA A 263 -11.01 20.06 0.69
CA ALA A 263 -11.20 18.83 1.46
C ALA A 263 -10.06 17.83 1.22
N LEU A 264 -9.59 17.69 -0.04
CA LEU A 264 -8.43 16.88 -0.37
C LEU A 264 -7.16 17.34 0.38
N ARG A 265 -6.89 18.65 0.40
CA ARG A 265 -5.75 19.21 1.16
C ARG A 265 -5.84 18.89 2.64
N ALA A 266 -7.01 19.08 3.25
CA ALA A 266 -7.22 18.83 4.66
C ALA A 266 -7.02 17.34 4.99
N SER A 267 -7.59 16.44 4.20
CA SER A 267 -7.46 15.00 4.39
C SER A 267 -6.02 14.51 4.23
N VAL A 268 -5.31 14.95 3.19
CA VAL A 268 -3.91 14.57 2.96
C VAL A 268 -3.00 15.08 4.08
N ALA A 269 -3.19 16.33 4.53
CA ALA A 269 -2.41 16.92 5.62
C ALA A 269 -2.60 16.18 6.95
N ALA A 270 -3.82 15.74 7.23
CA ALA A 270 -4.15 14.98 8.43
C ALA A 270 -3.65 13.53 8.39
N ALA A 271 -3.64 12.91 7.20
CA ALA A 271 -3.30 11.50 7.05
C ALA A 271 -1.79 11.23 7.13
N ASP A 272 -0.99 11.92 6.34
CA ASP A 272 0.48 11.76 6.32
C ASP A 272 1.18 13.01 5.75
N PRO A 273 1.86 13.80 6.57
CA PRO A 273 2.50 15.04 6.14
C PRO A 273 3.70 14.84 5.20
N ALA A 274 4.29 13.65 5.15
CA ALA A 274 5.44 13.35 4.29
C ALA A 274 5.03 12.99 2.85
N ILE A 275 3.80 12.54 2.63
CA ILE A 275 3.32 12.17 1.30
C ILE A 275 2.96 13.44 0.52
N ARG A 276 3.35 13.46 -0.75
CA ARG A 276 2.98 14.48 -1.74
C ARG A 276 1.87 13.95 -2.64
N VAL A 277 0.95 14.83 -3.01
CA VAL A 277 -0.19 14.48 -3.88
C VAL A 277 -0.35 15.51 -4.99
N ALA A 278 -0.47 15.04 -6.21
CA ALA A 278 -0.90 15.83 -7.35
C ALA A 278 -2.29 15.35 -7.81
N ALA A 279 -3.20 16.26 -8.10
CA ALA A 279 -4.56 15.93 -8.49
C ALA A 279 -4.97 16.64 -9.78
N GLY A 280 -5.65 15.92 -10.66
CA GLY A 280 -6.35 16.49 -11.82
C GLY A 280 -7.69 17.13 -11.45
N ASP A 281 -8.39 17.66 -12.44
CA ASP A 281 -9.79 18.07 -12.30
C ASP A 281 -10.70 16.84 -12.38
N SER A 282 -11.89 16.92 -11.80
CA SER A 282 -12.86 15.83 -11.95
C SER A 282 -13.26 15.63 -13.41
N GLY A 283 -13.45 14.37 -13.80
CA GLY A 283 -13.84 14.01 -15.16
C GLY A 283 -14.81 12.84 -15.21
N HIS A 284 -15.76 12.86 -16.15
CA HIS A 284 -16.75 11.82 -16.30
C HIS A 284 -16.37 10.81 -17.38
N GLY A 285 -16.67 9.53 -17.14
CA GLY A 285 -16.49 8.46 -18.10
C GLY A 285 -15.01 8.16 -18.42
N VAL A 286 -14.75 7.31 -19.40
CA VAL A 286 -13.38 6.91 -19.81
C VAL A 286 -12.56 8.12 -20.24
N ALA A 287 -13.13 9.05 -20.97
CA ALA A 287 -12.45 10.28 -21.37
C ALA A 287 -12.06 11.13 -20.15
N GLY A 288 -12.95 11.22 -19.15
CA GLY A 288 -12.69 11.87 -17.87
C GLY A 288 -11.58 11.15 -17.07
N PHE A 289 -11.62 9.83 -17.05
CA PHE A 289 -10.59 8.99 -16.38
C PHE A 289 -9.17 9.28 -16.95
N ARG A 290 -9.03 9.34 -18.26
CA ARG A 290 -7.78 9.67 -18.94
C ARG A 290 -7.34 11.12 -18.69
N ARG A 291 -8.31 12.05 -18.83
CA ARG A 291 -8.04 13.50 -18.70
C ARG A 291 -7.56 13.83 -17.29
N THR A 292 -8.26 13.36 -16.24
CA THR A 292 -7.88 13.66 -14.86
C THR A 292 -6.51 13.10 -14.50
N HIS A 293 -6.13 11.93 -15.04
CA HIS A 293 -4.80 11.37 -14.86
C HIS A 293 -3.71 12.23 -15.52
N ARG A 294 -3.91 12.61 -16.79
CA ARG A 294 -2.95 13.48 -17.50
C ARG A 294 -2.77 14.81 -16.78
N GLN A 295 -3.86 15.39 -16.28
CA GLN A 295 -3.81 16.62 -15.49
C GLN A 295 -3.06 16.43 -14.15
N ALA A 296 -3.27 15.29 -13.49
CA ALA A 296 -2.54 14.96 -12.27
C ALA A 296 -1.03 14.79 -12.53
N GLN A 297 -0.63 14.19 -13.68
CA GLN A 297 0.77 14.14 -14.11
C GLN A 297 1.35 15.55 -14.32
N GLN A 298 0.63 16.40 -15.02
CA GLN A 298 1.05 17.79 -15.23
C GLN A 298 1.19 18.58 -13.91
N ALA A 299 0.27 18.34 -12.96
CA ALA A 299 0.38 18.91 -11.62
C ALA A 299 1.58 18.36 -10.84
N GLN A 300 1.91 17.07 -11.02
CA GLN A 300 3.11 16.46 -10.45
C GLN A 300 4.39 17.09 -11.01
N ASP A 301 4.46 17.35 -12.31
CA ASP A 301 5.61 18.02 -12.94
C ASP A 301 5.89 19.38 -12.28
N VAL A 302 4.83 20.15 -12.01
CA VAL A 302 4.95 21.42 -11.27
C VAL A 302 5.43 21.18 -9.85
N ALA A 303 4.87 20.20 -9.14
CA ALA A 303 5.24 19.88 -7.76
C ALA A 303 6.70 19.45 -7.63
N LEU A 304 7.21 18.68 -8.60
CA LEU A 304 8.60 18.23 -8.64
C LEU A 304 9.59 19.35 -9.00
N ALA A 305 9.16 20.27 -9.85
CA ALA A 305 9.96 21.45 -10.23
C ALA A 305 9.98 22.53 -9.13
N ALA A 306 8.97 22.58 -8.26
CA ALA A 306 8.80 23.63 -7.25
C ALA A 306 9.83 23.55 -6.11
N ARG A 307 10.30 24.73 -5.65
CA ARG A 307 11.19 24.84 -4.48
C ARG A 307 10.79 26.05 -3.62
N PRO A 308 10.26 25.85 -2.40
CA PRO A 308 9.82 24.58 -1.83
C PRO A 308 8.58 24.02 -2.54
N GLY A 309 8.42 22.68 -2.52
CA GLY A 309 7.26 22.02 -3.08
C GLY A 309 6.08 22.01 -2.12
N ALA A 310 4.86 22.16 -2.64
CA ALA A 310 3.63 22.00 -1.87
C ALA A 310 3.33 20.52 -1.56
N GLN A 311 2.63 20.24 -0.47
CA GLN A 311 2.19 18.90 -0.15
C GLN A 311 1.12 18.41 -1.14
N VAL A 312 0.15 19.26 -1.48
CA VAL A 312 -0.91 18.96 -2.45
C VAL A 312 -0.91 20.01 -3.56
N THR A 313 -0.77 19.56 -4.79
CA THR A 313 -0.80 20.38 -6.01
C THR A 313 -2.02 20.02 -6.85
N LEU A 314 -2.89 21.00 -7.08
CA LEU A 314 -4.12 20.82 -7.86
C LEU A 314 -3.95 21.40 -9.26
N PHE A 315 -4.30 20.62 -10.28
CA PHE A 315 -4.22 21.08 -11.68
C PHE A 315 -5.05 22.35 -11.94
N ALA A 316 -6.23 22.48 -11.32
CA ALA A 316 -7.04 23.68 -11.39
C ALA A 316 -6.28 24.98 -11.02
N GLU A 317 -5.28 24.88 -10.14
CA GLU A 317 -4.47 26.02 -9.71
C GLU A 317 -3.24 26.22 -10.59
N VAL A 318 -2.64 25.13 -11.04
CA VAL A 318 -1.32 25.15 -11.71
C VAL A 318 -1.36 24.91 -13.21
N GLY A 319 -2.52 24.60 -13.80
CA GLY A 319 -2.63 24.21 -15.22
C GLY A 319 -1.82 25.08 -16.20
N PRO A 320 -1.94 26.42 -16.18
CA PRO A 320 -1.11 27.26 -17.03
C PRO A 320 0.40 27.17 -16.73
N VAL A 321 0.79 26.96 -15.47
CA VAL A 321 2.18 26.81 -15.06
C VAL A 321 2.74 25.46 -15.49
N ALA A 322 1.92 24.43 -15.53
CA ALA A 322 2.31 23.11 -16.01
C ALA A 322 2.81 23.14 -17.47
N LEU A 323 2.20 23.95 -18.31
CA LEU A 323 2.68 24.15 -19.69
C LEU A 323 4.06 24.80 -19.74
N LEU A 324 4.38 25.64 -18.77
CA LEU A 324 5.69 26.30 -18.65
C LEU A 324 6.77 25.34 -18.11
N CYS A 325 6.39 24.28 -17.41
CA CYS A 325 7.34 23.29 -16.89
C CYS A 325 8.02 22.46 -17.98
N ALA A 326 7.52 22.47 -19.21
CA ALA A 326 8.15 21.76 -20.34
C ALA A 326 9.59 22.25 -20.61
N ASP A 327 9.88 23.55 -20.35
CA ASP A 327 11.22 24.11 -20.42
C ASP A 327 11.40 25.11 -19.27
N ILE A 328 12.00 24.66 -18.19
CA ILE A 328 12.25 25.47 -16.99
C ILE A 328 13.27 26.60 -17.26
N ALA A 329 14.25 26.37 -18.13
CA ALA A 329 15.26 27.40 -18.44
C ALA A 329 14.65 28.56 -19.24
N ALA A 330 13.85 28.24 -20.26
CA ALA A 330 13.10 29.23 -21.00
C ALA A 330 12.09 29.97 -20.12
N THR A 331 11.37 29.24 -19.26
CA THR A 331 10.41 29.83 -18.30
C THR A 331 11.08 30.78 -17.34
N ARG A 332 12.25 30.46 -16.80
CA ARG A 332 13.04 31.33 -15.93
C ARG A 332 13.44 32.63 -16.66
N SER A 333 13.99 32.52 -17.86
CA SER A 333 14.37 33.65 -18.68
C SER A 333 13.17 34.56 -18.96
N TRP A 334 12.05 34.00 -19.32
CA TRP A 334 10.81 34.70 -19.58
C TRP A 334 10.28 35.42 -18.32
N VAL A 335 10.24 34.75 -17.17
CA VAL A 335 9.84 35.35 -15.88
C VAL A 335 10.72 36.54 -15.54
N TRP A 336 12.04 36.44 -15.77
CA TRP A 336 12.97 37.55 -15.52
C TRP A 336 12.77 38.72 -16.48
N THR A 337 12.43 38.46 -17.73
CA THR A 337 12.08 39.47 -18.72
C THR A 337 10.81 40.22 -18.35
N VAL A 338 9.76 39.47 -17.92
CA VAL A 338 8.44 40.04 -17.59
C VAL A 338 8.46 40.81 -16.27
N LEU A 339 9.11 40.27 -15.24
CA LEU A 339 9.07 40.82 -13.88
C LEU A 339 10.24 41.75 -13.53
N GLY A 340 11.30 41.82 -14.34
CA GLY A 340 12.45 42.63 -14.07
C GLY A 340 13.06 42.38 -12.68
N GLU A 341 13.33 43.44 -11.92
CA GLU A 341 13.86 43.32 -10.56
C GLU A 341 12.90 42.70 -9.55
N LEU A 342 11.61 42.67 -9.85
CA LEU A 342 10.61 42.01 -9.03
C LEU A 342 10.80 40.47 -9.02
N ALA A 343 11.55 39.89 -9.97
CA ALA A 343 11.89 38.47 -10.03
C ALA A 343 12.98 38.07 -9.02
N ALA A 344 13.65 39.00 -8.32
CA ALA A 344 14.70 38.68 -7.35
C ALA A 344 14.14 37.90 -6.16
N ASP A 345 14.87 36.85 -5.74
CA ASP A 345 14.48 35.95 -4.64
C ASP A 345 14.91 36.53 -3.28
N ASN A 346 14.10 37.43 -2.76
CA ASN A 346 14.22 37.99 -1.42
C ASN A 346 12.85 38.30 -0.83
N ASP A 347 12.80 38.49 0.49
CA ASP A 347 11.55 38.72 1.24
C ASP A 347 10.83 39.98 0.84
N HIS A 348 11.56 41.03 0.51
CA HIS A 348 10.97 42.30 0.05
C HIS A 348 10.16 42.07 -1.22
N ASN A 349 10.79 41.50 -2.25
CA ASN A 349 10.14 41.22 -3.53
C ASN A 349 9.07 40.15 -3.41
N ALA A 350 9.24 39.17 -2.53
CA ALA A 350 8.19 38.17 -2.22
C ALA A 350 6.90 38.84 -1.74
N ASN A 351 7.02 39.82 -0.81
CA ASN A 351 5.89 40.62 -0.33
C ASN A 351 5.26 41.48 -1.44
N LEU A 352 6.07 42.06 -2.31
CA LEU A 352 5.60 42.87 -3.45
C LEU A 352 4.86 41.97 -4.46
N ARG A 353 5.43 40.81 -4.84
CA ARG A 353 4.79 39.81 -5.73
C ARG A 353 3.45 39.34 -5.17
N GLN A 354 3.40 39.01 -3.88
CA GLN A 354 2.16 38.62 -3.23
C GLN A 354 1.09 39.70 -3.29
N THR A 355 1.49 40.96 -2.95
CA THR A 355 0.56 42.09 -2.95
C THR A 355 0.04 42.37 -4.35
N LEU A 356 0.92 42.39 -5.35
CA LEU A 356 0.56 42.62 -6.74
C LEU A 356 -0.38 41.54 -7.27
N ARG A 357 -0.11 40.27 -6.99
CA ARG A 357 -0.94 39.16 -7.39
C ARG A 357 -2.37 39.27 -6.82
N VAL A 358 -2.49 39.59 -5.52
CA VAL A 358 -3.80 39.77 -4.89
C VAL A 358 -4.51 41.00 -5.44
N PHE A 359 -3.83 42.09 -5.67
CA PHE A 359 -4.37 43.31 -6.23
C PHE A 359 -4.99 43.06 -7.63
N LEU A 360 -4.22 42.41 -8.52
CA LEU A 360 -4.72 42.03 -9.85
C LEU A 360 -5.91 41.06 -9.77
N ALA A 361 -5.85 40.07 -8.90
CA ALA A 361 -6.96 39.11 -8.68
C ALA A 361 -8.24 39.79 -8.13
N CYS A 362 -8.10 40.93 -7.45
CA CYS A 362 -9.23 41.73 -6.97
C CYS A 362 -9.67 42.83 -7.98
N GLY A 363 -9.37 42.67 -9.25
CA GLY A 363 -9.76 43.62 -10.30
C GLY A 363 -9.07 44.98 -10.16
N ALA A 364 -7.84 45.02 -9.63
CA ALA A 364 -7.07 46.21 -9.33
C ALA A 364 -7.73 47.16 -8.31
N SER A 365 -8.48 46.60 -7.38
CA SER A 365 -9.07 47.34 -6.26
C SER A 365 -8.16 47.33 -5.04
N TYR A 366 -7.66 48.51 -4.65
CA TYR A 366 -6.85 48.65 -3.45
C TYR A 366 -7.56 48.29 -2.16
N THR A 367 -8.88 48.60 -2.06
CA THR A 367 -9.67 48.29 -0.88
C THR A 367 -9.88 46.77 -0.77
N ALA A 368 -10.32 46.14 -1.84
CA ALA A 368 -10.55 44.68 -1.84
C ALA A 368 -9.24 43.89 -1.63
N ALA A 369 -8.11 44.38 -2.15
CA ALA A 369 -6.80 43.78 -1.90
C ALA A 369 -6.34 43.98 -0.44
N ALA A 370 -6.61 45.14 0.16
CA ALA A 370 -6.30 45.43 1.56
C ALA A 370 -7.06 44.48 2.50
N ASP A 371 -8.36 44.33 2.28
CA ASP A 371 -9.22 43.40 3.06
C ASP A 371 -8.71 41.96 2.94
N ARG A 372 -8.39 41.51 1.72
CA ARG A 372 -7.92 40.14 1.48
C ARG A 372 -6.53 39.84 2.05
N LEU A 373 -5.67 40.85 2.16
CA LEU A 373 -4.30 40.75 2.72
C LEU A 373 -4.28 41.08 4.22
N THR A 374 -5.37 41.54 4.79
CA THR A 374 -5.43 42.04 6.18
C THR A 374 -4.41 43.16 6.40
N LEU A 375 -4.34 44.12 5.45
CA LEU A 375 -3.43 45.25 5.44
C LEU A 375 -4.20 46.57 5.35
N HIS A 376 -3.57 47.65 5.77
CA HIS A 376 -4.14 48.98 5.51
C HIS A 376 -4.03 49.33 4.02
N ARG A 377 -5.06 50.04 3.48
CA ARG A 377 -5.12 50.43 2.06
C ARG A 377 -3.85 51.19 1.60
N ASN A 378 -3.33 52.08 2.42
CA ASN A 378 -2.12 52.85 2.10
C ASN A 378 -0.87 51.96 1.95
N THR A 379 -0.80 50.89 2.75
CA THR A 379 0.28 49.87 2.64
C THR A 379 0.20 49.14 1.30
N VAL A 380 -1.00 48.78 0.86
CA VAL A 380 -1.20 48.16 -0.45
C VAL A 380 -0.81 49.12 -1.55
N GLN A 381 -1.27 50.38 -1.50
CA GLN A 381 -0.88 51.41 -2.51
C GLN A 381 0.64 51.60 -2.58
N TYR A 382 1.31 51.69 -1.43
CA TYR A 382 2.76 51.77 -1.39
C TYR A 382 3.45 50.60 -2.03
N ARG A 383 3.02 49.35 -1.67
CA ARG A 383 3.59 48.11 -2.23
C ARG A 383 3.34 47.98 -3.73
N ILE A 384 2.19 48.33 -4.24
CA ILE A 384 1.88 48.30 -5.68
C ILE A 384 2.77 49.27 -6.43
N ARG A 385 2.93 50.54 -5.95
CA ARG A 385 3.86 51.50 -6.57
C ARG A 385 5.28 50.93 -6.60
N LYS A 386 5.76 50.32 -5.52
CA LYS A 386 7.08 49.71 -5.46
C LYS A 386 7.23 48.51 -6.40
N ALA A 387 6.17 47.71 -6.56
CA ALA A 387 6.16 46.63 -7.52
C ALA A 387 6.22 47.13 -8.97
N GLU A 388 5.47 48.19 -9.32
CA GLU A 388 5.52 48.83 -10.65
C GLU A 388 6.89 49.49 -10.92
N GLU A 389 7.52 50.12 -9.92
CA GLU A 389 8.89 50.59 -10.01
C GLU A 389 9.87 49.47 -10.36
N ALA A 390 9.76 48.31 -9.69
CA ALA A 390 10.59 47.13 -9.95
C ALA A 390 10.28 46.45 -11.30
N LEU A 391 9.04 46.50 -11.77
CA LEU A 391 8.63 46.06 -13.10
C LEU A 391 9.12 46.97 -14.21
N GLY A 392 9.38 48.26 -13.94
CA GLY A 392 9.69 49.29 -14.93
C GLY A 392 8.48 49.72 -15.77
N GLN A 393 7.28 49.27 -15.43
CA GLN A 393 6.03 49.60 -16.16
C GLN A 393 4.82 49.46 -15.23
N SER A 394 3.67 50.01 -15.69
CA SER A 394 2.40 49.74 -14.97
C SER A 394 1.95 48.29 -15.12
N ALA A 395 1.46 47.73 -14.03
CA ALA A 395 0.94 46.36 -14.00
C ALA A 395 -0.28 46.13 -14.93
N GLN A 396 -0.88 47.20 -15.44
CA GLN A 396 -1.99 47.14 -16.37
C GLN A 396 -1.57 47.01 -17.85
N GLN A 397 -0.34 47.40 -18.20
CA GLN A 397 0.13 47.41 -19.58
C GLN A 397 0.32 46.01 -20.18
N ASP A 398 0.83 45.08 -19.37
CA ASP A 398 1.04 43.67 -19.78
C ASP A 398 0.48 42.69 -18.74
N ARG A 399 -0.76 42.97 -18.33
CA ARG A 399 -1.40 42.31 -17.23
C ARG A 399 -1.39 40.77 -17.35
N ALA A 400 -1.68 40.22 -18.53
CA ALA A 400 -1.77 38.80 -18.72
C ALA A 400 -0.44 38.07 -18.47
N ASN A 401 0.66 38.61 -19.02
CA ASN A 401 2.00 38.05 -18.81
C ASN A 401 2.46 38.25 -17.38
N ILE A 402 2.19 39.38 -16.75
CA ILE A 402 2.52 39.66 -15.35
C ILE A 402 1.76 38.67 -14.43
N GLU A 403 0.47 38.49 -14.60
CA GLU A 403 -0.32 37.53 -13.81
C GLU A 403 0.20 36.11 -13.96
N LEU A 404 0.56 35.68 -15.18
CA LEU A 404 1.10 34.33 -15.43
C LEU A 404 2.51 34.18 -14.83
N ALA A 405 3.40 35.20 -14.95
CA ALA A 405 4.73 35.19 -14.35
C ALA A 405 4.68 35.18 -12.81
N LEU A 406 3.74 35.92 -12.22
CA LEU A 406 3.50 35.89 -10.76
C LEU A 406 2.97 34.54 -10.31
N LYS A 407 2.13 33.87 -11.14
CA LYS A 407 1.67 32.52 -10.90
C LYS A 407 2.82 31.50 -10.97
N ALA A 408 3.70 31.63 -11.95
CA ALA A 408 4.90 30.79 -12.06
C ALA A 408 5.80 30.97 -10.82
N CYS A 409 6.05 32.22 -10.37
CA CYS A 409 6.81 32.47 -9.14
C CYS A 409 6.14 31.85 -7.89
N LEU A 410 4.80 31.90 -7.80
CA LEU A 410 4.06 31.33 -6.66
C LEU A 410 4.22 29.81 -6.57
N HIS A 411 4.16 29.12 -7.70
CA HIS A 411 4.12 27.65 -7.73
C HIS A 411 5.49 27.00 -7.94
N LEU A 412 6.45 27.68 -8.57
CA LEU A 412 7.79 27.14 -8.82
C LEU A 412 8.85 27.71 -7.87
N GLY A 413 8.58 28.84 -7.22
CA GLY A 413 9.47 29.44 -6.22
C GLY A 413 10.87 29.71 -6.74
N ALA A 414 11.90 29.36 -5.97
CA ALA A 414 13.30 29.60 -6.28
C ALA A 414 13.75 29.01 -7.64
N THR A 415 13.01 28.04 -8.19
CA THR A 415 13.31 27.43 -9.49
C THR A 415 13.28 28.44 -10.64
N VAL A 416 12.41 29.45 -10.57
CA VAL A 416 12.25 30.47 -11.61
C VAL A 416 12.64 31.87 -11.16
N LEU A 417 12.88 32.07 -9.86
CA LEU A 417 13.32 33.35 -9.31
C LEU A 417 14.81 33.58 -9.60
N ARG A 418 15.21 34.87 -9.66
CA ARG A 418 16.61 35.29 -9.78
C ARG A 418 17.27 35.19 -8.41
N PRO A 419 18.36 34.40 -8.25
CA PRO A 419 19.06 34.33 -6.97
C PRO A 419 19.42 35.73 -6.51
N SER A 420 19.20 36.04 -5.24
CA SER A 420 19.72 37.29 -4.65
C SER A 420 21.23 37.19 -4.71
N GLY A 421 21.86 38.06 -5.51
CA GLY A 421 23.32 38.14 -5.59
C GLY A 421 23.87 38.35 -4.19
N GLY A 422 24.58 37.37 -3.66
CA GLY A 422 25.50 37.61 -2.58
C GLY A 422 26.50 38.66 -3.12
N HIS A 423 26.52 39.82 -2.53
CA HIS A 423 27.61 40.74 -2.73
C HIS A 423 28.85 40.00 -2.26
N SER A 424 29.71 39.64 -3.22
CA SER A 424 31.08 39.19 -2.96
C SER A 424 31.88 40.35 -2.42
#